data_652d8faeea8d8ec3e2d1715c193c57c0
#
_entry.id   652d8faeea8d8ec3e2d1715c193c57c0
#
_cell.length_a   1.000
_cell.length_b   1.000
_cell.length_c   1.000
_cell.angle_alpha   90.00
_cell.angle_beta   90.00
_cell.angle_gamma   90.00
#
_symmetry.space_group_name_H-M   'P 1'
#
loop_
_entity.id
_entity.type
_entity.pdbx_description
1 polymer ?
#
loop_
_entity_poly.entity_id
_entity_poly.type
_entity_poly.pdbx_seq_one_letter_code
_entity_poly.pdbx_strand_id
1 'polypeptide(L)'
;MSHAFDKPVLHDVTISSTGELVVLVGASGSGKTTCARIAAGLIEADTGHATIDARLVCPGDVGMCFQRPQDQLFAQSVAEDIAFGPNNKGFSPDDVEALVAYAAARVGLDQQVMGASPLTLSGGQARRAALAGTLACATYAVVFDEATSGLDGEARSQVLHLARELANEGKAVLAITHDVSEWLPFADRVVFLEKGRVVADVNVQEAQTNPEIYEAAQLDCPLFVSVLHELLEACYV
;
A
#
# COMPACT_ATOMS: atom_id res chain seq x y z
N MET A 1 -1.04 -10.36 28.40
CA MET A 1 -1.30 -11.46 27.46
C MET A 1 -0.26 -11.36 26.37
N SER A 2 0.75 -12.21 26.39
CA SER A 2 1.81 -12.28 25.39
C SER A 2 1.28 -13.05 24.20
N HIS A 3 1.01 -12.38 23.07
CA HIS A 3 0.88 -13.05 21.79
C HIS A 3 2.28 -13.22 21.20
N ALA A 4 2.96 -14.26 21.63
CA ALA A 4 4.07 -14.79 20.86
C ALA A 4 3.43 -15.53 19.67
N PHE A 5 3.74 -15.07 18.45
CA PHE A 5 3.59 -15.93 17.27
C PHE A 5 4.59 -17.07 17.45
N ASP A 6 4.10 -18.28 17.75
CA ASP A 6 4.93 -19.47 18.03
C ASP A 6 5.80 -19.94 16.86
N LYS A 7 5.75 -19.25 15.71
CA LYS A 7 6.59 -19.54 14.52
C LYS A 7 6.95 -18.25 13.81
N PRO A 8 8.19 -18.11 13.32
CA PRO A 8 8.59 -16.99 12.49
C PRO A 8 7.71 -16.91 11.22
N VAL A 9 7.22 -15.71 10.91
CA VAL A 9 6.31 -15.45 9.77
C VAL A 9 7.08 -15.05 8.53
N LEU A 10 8.24 -14.35 8.71
CA LEU A 10 9.12 -13.91 7.64
C LEU A 10 10.51 -14.51 7.82
N HIS A 11 11.17 -14.86 6.71
CA HIS A 11 12.49 -15.49 6.69
C HIS A 11 13.37 -14.82 5.63
N ASP A 12 14.36 -14.03 6.07
CA ASP A 12 15.34 -13.36 5.21
C ASP A 12 14.73 -12.53 4.08
N VAL A 13 13.65 -11.79 4.40
CA VAL A 13 12.97 -10.91 3.44
C VAL A 13 13.74 -9.60 3.34
N THR A 14 14.17 -9.24 2.13
CA THR A 14 14.76 -7.94 1.82
C THR A 14 13.99 -7.34 0.64
N ILE A 15 13.41 -6.15 0.83
CA ILE A 15 12.73 -5.37 -0.21
C ILE A 15 13.25 -3.94 -0.09
N SER A 16 13.65 -3.35 -1.21
CA SER A 16 14.05 -1.94 -1.29
C SER A 16 13.18 -1.23 -2.32
N SER A 17 12.96 0.06 -2.16
CA SER A 17 12.26 0.91 -3.13
C SER A 17 12.90 2.30 -3.16
N THR A 18 12.99 2.89 -4.35
CA THR A 18 13.57 4.21 -4.60
C THR A 18 12.60 5.07 -5.42
N GLY A 19 11.44 5.41 -4.85
CA GLY A 19 10.43 6.22 -5.54
C GLY A 19 9.75 5.46 -6.68
N GLU A 20 9.40 4.21 -6.46
CA GLU A 20 8.71 3.32 -7.39
C GLU A 20 7.47 2.70 -6.74
N LEU A 21 6.55 2.20 -7.56
CA LEU A 21 5.42 1.40 -7.10
C LEU A 21 5.78 -0.08 -7.15
N VAL A 22 6.02 -0.65 -5.97
CA VAL A 22 6.29 -2.07 -5.76
C VAL A 22 5.00 -2.77 -5.35
N VAL A 23 4.67 -3.86 -6.02
CA VAL A 23 3.51 -4.70 -5.69
C VAL A 23 4.00 -5.96 -4.99
N LEU A 24 3.60 -6.17 -3.74
CA LEU A 24 3.89 -7.38 -2.97
C LEU A 24 2.70 -8.33 -3.05
N VAL A 25 2.90 -9.46 -3.71
CA VAL A 25 1.88 -10.47 -3.93
C VAL A 25 2.22 -11.79 -3.24
N GLY A 26 1.23 -12.60 -2.97
CA GLY A 26 1.40 -13.91 -2.33
C GLY A 26 0.08 -14.46 -1.83
N ALA A 27 0.02 -15.74 -1.57
CA ALA A 27 -1.16 -16.41 -1.03
C ALA A 27 -1.56 -15.84 0.36
N SER A 28 -2.79 -16.08 0.78
CA SER A 28 -3.22 -15.72 2.14
C SER A 28 -2.33 -16.40 3.17
N GLY A 29 -1.88 -15.63 4.17
CA GLY A 29 -0.96 -16.14 5.20
C GLY A 29 0.52 -16.20 4.79
N SER A 30 0.91 -15.72 3.59
CA SER A 30 2.33 -15.70 3.17
C SER A 30 3.21 -14.71 3.93
N GLY A 31 2.64 -13.78 4.73
CA GLY A 31 3.40 -12.82 5.54
C GLY A 31 3.34 -11.38 5.02
N LYS A 32 2.60 -11.06 3.95
CA LYS A 32 2.53 -9.72 3.33
C LYS A 32 2.19 -8.60 4.31
N THR A 33 1.08 -8.75 5.05
CA THR A 33 0.66 -7.74 6.05
C THR A 33 1.69 -7.58 7.18
N THR A 34 2.37 -8.66 7.58
CA THR A 34 3.46 -8.59 8.57
C THR A 34 4.63 -7.78 7.99
N CYS A 35 5.04 -8.08 6.76
CA CYS A 35 6.08 -7.33 6.05
C CYS A 35 5.73 -5.83 5.96
N ALA A 36 4.49 -5.51 5.57
CA ALA A 36 3.98 -4.15 5.51
C ALA A 36 4.04 -3.41 6.84
N ARG A 37 3.61 -4.07 7.92
CA ARG A 37 3.61 -3.46 9.26
C ARG A 37 5.02 -3.22 9.78
N ILE A 38 5.99 -4.10 9.46
CA ILE A 38 7.40 -3.87 9.75
C ILE A 38 7.92 -2.70 8.91
N ALA A 39 7.64 -2.66 7.60
CA ALA A 39 8.03 -1.57 6.72
C ALA A 39 7.44 -0.21 7.17
N ALA A 40 6.25 -0.21 7.76
CA ALA A 40 5.60 0.99 8.30
C ALA A 40 6.04 1.34 9.75
N GLY A 41 6.93 0.55 10.37
CA GLY A 41 7.36 0.77 11.75
C GLY A 41 6.28 0.51 12.79
N LEU A 42 5.22 -0.22 12.45
CA LEU A 42 4.10 -0.53 13.35
C LEU A 42 4.36 -1.75 14.23
N ILE A 43 5.24 -2.63 13.80
CA ILE A 43 5.75 -3.77 14.59
C ILE A 43 7.26 -3.88 14.38
N GLU A 44 7.96 -4.31 15.41
CA GLU A 44 9.39 -4.60 15.34
C GLU A 44 9.63 -5.99 14.75
N ALA A 45 10.70 -6.12 13.95
CA ALA A 45 11.17 -7.42 13.49
C ALA A 45 12.03 -8.07 14.57
N ASP A 46 11.93 -9.39 14.73
CA ASP A 46 12.81 -10.14 15.66
C ASP A 46 14.29 -10.02 15.24
N THR A 47 14.53 -9.95 13.94
CA THR A 47 15.87 -9.69 13.35
C THR A 47 15.72 -8.79 12.12
N GLY A 48 16.72 -7.94 11.87
CA GLY A 48 16.68 -6.97 10.79
C GLY A 48 15.90 -5.69 11.18
N HIS A 49 15.65 -4.85 10.20
CA HIS A 49 14.99 -3.55 10.41
C HIS A 49 14.47 -2.96 9.10
N ALA A 50 13.56 -2.00 9.20
CA ALA A 50 13.15 -1.15 8.10
C ALA A 50 13.86 0.21 8.19
N THR A 51 14.28 0.76 7.04
CA THR A 51 14.96 2.06 6.96
C THR A 51 14.39 2.93 5.84
N ILE A 52 14.45 4.25 6.06
CA ILE A 52 14.26 5.29 5.05
C ILE A 52 15.48 6.18 5.09
N ASP A 53 16.17 6.38 3.95
CA ASP A 53 17.39 7.19 3.86
C ASP A 53 18.43 6.81 4.92
N ALA A 54 18.65 5.49 5.11
CA ALA A 54 19.56 4.89 6.07
C ALA A 54 19.23 5.16 7.57
N ARG A 55 18.10 5.77 7.90
CA ARG A 55 17.59 5.87 9.27
C ARG A 55 16.49 4.84 9.53
N LEU A 56 16.38 4.39 10.78
CA LEU A 56 15.30 3.48 11.16
C LEU A 56 13.93 4.14 10.96
N VAL A 57 12.99 3.37 10.44
CA VAL A 57 11.60 3.80 10.32
C VAL A 57 10.98 3.89 11.70
N CYS A 58 10.35 5.03 11.98
CA CYS A 58 9.54 5.24 13.18
C CYS A 58 8.04 5.23 12.82
N PRO A 59 7.15 4.91 13.77
CA PRO A 59 5.71 5.02 13.55
C PRO A 59 5.32 6.40 13.03
N GLY A 60 4.59 6.42 11.90
CA GLY A 60 4.18 7.65 11.24
C GLY A 60 5.11 8.14 10.11
N ASP A 61 6.31 7.62 9.94
CA ASP A 61 7.18 7.95 8.80
C ASP A 61 6.59 7.45 7.48
N VAL A 62 5.90 6.32 7.53
CA VAL A 62 5.23 5.66 6.42
C VAL A 62 3.73 5.74 6.62
N GLY A 63 3.02 6.25 5.63
CA GLY A 63 1.55 6.22 5.62
C GLY A 63 1.08 4.79 5.34
N MET A 64 0.12 4.28 6.12
CA MET A 64 -0.46 2.96 5.88
C MET A 64 -1.97 3.03 5.68
N CYS A 65 -2.43 2.64 4.50
CA CYS A 65 -3.82 2.45 4.17
C CYS A 65 -4.18 0.98 4.42
N PHE A 66 -5.01 0.71 5.42
CA PHE A 66 -5.44 -0.64 5.79
C PHE A 66 -6.61 -1.12 4.93
N GLN A 67 -6.86 -2.42 4.94
CA GLN A 67 -7.98 -3.06 4.22
C GLN A 67 -9.35 -2.43 4.52
N ARG A 68 -9.56 -1.95 5.77
CA ARG A 68 -10.76 -1.21 6.19
C ARG A 68 -10.38 0.17 6.70
N PRO A 69 -10.03 1.10 5.80
CA PRO A 69 -9.52 2.39 6.24
C PRO A 69 -10.55 3.21 7.03
N GLN A 70 -11.84 3.00 6.81
CA GLN A 70 -12.91 3.66 7.57
C GLN A 70 -12.89 3.33 9.07
N ASP A 71 -12.35 2.18 9.47
CA ASP A 71 -12.28 1.78 10.88
C ASP A 71 -11.22 2.60 11.66
N GLN A 72 -10.45 3.43 10.96
CA GLN A 72 -9.42 4.32 11.52
C GLN A 72 -9.96 5.69 11.91
N LEU A 73 -11.17 6.05 11.46
CA LEU A 73 -11.76 7.36 11.69
C LEU A 73 -12.36 7.44 13.09
N PHE A 74 -11.95 8.44 13.89
CA PHE A 74 -12.33 8.55 15.31
C PHE A 74 -12.55 9.99 15.80
N ALA A 75 -12.16 11.02 15.04
CA ALA A 75 -12.28 12.41 15.45
C ALA A 75 -13.72 12.94 15.35
N GLN A 76 -13.94 14.18 15.76
CA GLN A 76 -15.27 14.80 15.70
C GLN A 76 -15.65 15.25 14.29
N SER A 77 -14.65 15.62 13.49
CA SER A 77 -14.80 15.98 12.07
C SER A 77 -13.73 15.29 11.20
N VAL A 78 -14.02 15.18 9.92
CA VAL A 78 -13.06 14.64 8.93
C VAL A 78 -11.78 15.47 8.89
N ALA A 79 -11.90 16.80 8.95
CA ALA A 79 -10.73 17.68 8.96
C ALA A 79 -9.82 17.42 10.18
N GLU A 80 -10.40 17.24 11.37
CA GLU A 80 -9.64 16.88 12.58
C GLU A 80 -8.99 15.51 12.49
N ASP A 81 -9.68 14.54 11.87
CA ASP A 81 -9.15 13.20 11.66
C ASP A 81 -7.91 13.23 10.76
N ILE A 82 -7.99 13.95 9.62
CA ILE A 82 -6.86 14.11 8.71
C ILE A 82 -5.70 14.88 9.38
N ALA A 83 -6.01 15.88 10.19
CA ALA A 83 -5.02 16.69 10.90
C ALA A 83 -4.30 15.93 12.04
N PHE A 84 -4.86 14.83 12.52
CA PHE A 84 -4.37 14.11 13.70
C PHE A 84 -2.91 13.68 13.56
N GLY A 85 -2.55 13.07 12.44
CA GLY A 85 -1.20 12.61 12.19
C GLY A 85 -0.17 13.74 12.12
N PRO A 86 -0.37 14.77 11.28
CA PRO A 86 0.49 15.95 11.23
C PRO A 86 0.65 16.64 12.59
N ASN A 87 -0.43 16.82 13.36
CA ASN A 87 -0.38 17.39 14.70
C ASN A 87 0.53 16.57 15.64
N ASN A 88 0.40 15.24 15.64
CA ASN A 88 1.23 14.38 16.47
C ASN A 88 2.70 14.35 16.06
N LYS A 89 3.00 14.71 14.83
CA LYS A 89 4.38 14.91 14.34
C LYS A 89 4.96 16.28 14.72
N GLY A 90 4.17 17.17 15.31
CA GLY A 90 4.60 18.49 15.74
C GLY A 90 4.77 19.50 14.60
N PHE A 91 4.08 19.30 13.47
CA PHE A 91 4.04 20.31 12.41
C PHE A 91 3.40 21.61 12.92
N SER A 92 3.79 22.75 12.32
CA SER A 92 3.17 24.02 12.64
C SER A 92 1.68 24.03 12.22
N PRO A 93 0.82 24.86 12.86
CA PRO A 93 -0.59 24.95 12.46
C PRO A 93 -0.78 25.24 10.96
N ASP A 94 0.04 26.11 10.39
CA ASP A 94 -0.04 26.48 8.97
C ASP A 94 0.35 25.29 8.07
N ASP A 95 1.37 24.48 8.45
CA ASP A 95 1.76 23.27 7.73
C ASP A 95 0.67 22.19 7.83
N VAL A 96 0.04 22.05 9.01
CA VAL A 96 -1.08 21.11 9.21
C VAL A 96 -2.24 21.47 8.29
N GLU A 97 -2.63 22.76 8.24
CA GLU A 97 -3.71 23.23 7.36
C GLU A 97 -3.39 22.94 5.88
N ALA A 98 -2.15 23.23 5.45
CA ALA A 98 -1.70 22.95 4.09
C ALA A 98 -1.73 21.45 3.75
N LEU A 99 -1.25 20.59 4.67
CA LEU A 99 -1.26 19.14 4.49
C LEU A 99 -2.68 18.56 4.43
N VAL A 100 -3.58 19.05 5.28
CA VAL A 100 -5.00 18.67 5.30
C VAL A 100 -5.68 19.06 3.98
N ALA A 101 -5.47 20.30 3.52
CA ALA A 101 -6.03 20.79 2.27
C ALA A 101 -5.50 20.01 1.05
N TYR A 102 -4.19 19.75 1.02
CA TYR A 102 -3.55 18.92 -0.01
C TYR A 102 -4.14 17.51 -0.04
N ALA A 103 -4.19 16.84 1.10
CA ALA A 103 -4.68 15.47 1.19
C ALA A 103 -6.17 15.37 0.82
N ALA A 104 -7.01 16.31 1.27
CA ALA A 104 -8.42 16.36 0.92
C ALA A 104 -8.64 16.54 -0.59
N ALA A 105 -7.90 17.44 -1.21
CA ALA A 105 -7.97 17.68 -2.66
C ALA A 105 -7.59 16.44 -3.48
N ARG A 106 -6.54 15.70 -3.05
CA ARG A 106 -6.05 14.50 -3.74
C ARG A 106 -7.08 13.37 -3.80
N VAL A 107 -7.97 13.28 -2.82
CA VAL A 107 -9.00 12.24 -2.75
C VAL A 107 -10.40 12.78 -3.06
N GLY A 108 -10.54 14.03 -3.49
CA GLY A 108 -11.80 14.64 -3.89
C GLY A 108 -12.79 14.82 -2.74
N LEU A 109 -12.33 15.24 -1.55
CA LEU A 109 -13.20 15.63 -0.45
C LEU A 109 -13.57 17.11 -0.56
N ASP A 110 -14.86 17.41 -0.50
CA ASP A 110 -15.36 18.78 -0.46
C ASP A 110 -15.44 19.34 0.97
N GLN A 111 -15.68 20.64 1.07
CA GLN A 111 -15.76 21.33 2.37
C GLN A 111 -16.91 20.83 3.26
N GLN A 112 -18.00 20.36 2.67
CA GLN A 112 -19.13 19.84 3.43
C GLN A 112 -18.75 18.53 4.12
N VAL A 113 -18.06 17.64 3.40
CA VAL A 113 -17.54 16.38 3.94
C VAL A 113 -16.44 16.65 4.99
N MET A 114 -15.57 17.61 4.76
CA MET A 114 -14.50 17.98 5.71
C MET A 114 -15.05 18.41 7.08
N GLY A 115 -16.17 19.11 7.12
CA GLY A 115 -16.85 19.52 8.36
C GLY A 115 -17.75 18.46 8.98
N ALA A 116 -18.02 17.34 8.29
CA ALA A 116 -18.92 16.30 8.76
C ALA A 116 -18.28 15.40 9.80
N SER A 117 -19.11 14.79 10.66
CA SER A 117 -18.64 13.70 11.54
C SER A 117 -18.35 12.45 10.72
N PRO A 118 -17.22 11.75 10.95
CA PRO A 118 -16.93 10.47 10.31
C PRO A 118 -18.05 9.44 10.38
N LEU A 119 -18.84 9.47 11.46
CA LEU A 119 -19.97 8.54 11.68
C LEU A 119 -21.15 8.77 10.73
N THR A 120 -21.20 9.91 10.05
CA THR A 120 -22.30 10.27 9.13
C THR A 120 -21.95 10.07 7.65
N LEU A 121 -20.71 9.64 7.37
CA LEU A 121 -20.20 9.47 6.02
C LEU A 121 -20.76 8.23 5.33
N SER A 122 -20.94 8.32 4.02
CA SER A 122 -21.08 7.12 3.18
C SER A 122 -19.78 6.30 3.19
N GLY A 123 -19.86 5.01 2.87
CA GLY A 123 -18.67 4.15 2.83
C GLY A 123 -17.56 4.70 1.93
N GLY A 124 -17.93 5.27 0.76
CA GLY A 124 -16.96 5.91 -0.14
C GLY A 124 -16.34 7.18 0.43
N GLN A 125 -17.15 8.04 1.10
CA GLN A 125 -16.62 9.23 1.78
C GLN A 125 -15.70 8.87 2.94
N ALA A 126 -16.09 7.91 3.78
CA ALA A 126 -15.28 7.45 4.90
C ALA A 126 -13.93 6.90 4.41
N ARG A 127 -13.94 6.13 3.31
CA ARG A 127 -12.70 5.61 2.71
C ARG A 127 -11.81 6.72 2.17
N ARG A 128 -12.35 7.70 1.46
CA ARG A 128 -11.58 8.86 0.99
C ARG A 128 -11.02 9.67 2.16
N ALA A 129 -11.79 9.86 3.23
CA ALA A 129 -11.33 10.54 4.43
C ALA A 129 -10.14 9.81 5.08
N ALA A 130 -10.20 8.49 5.22
CA ALA A 130 -9.11 7.70 5.77
C ALA A 130 -7.86 7.69 4.87
N LEU A 131 -8.05 7.64 3.53
CA LEU A 131 -6.96 7.83 2.57
C LEU A 131 -6.30 9.21 2.73
N ALA A 132 -7.09 10.27 2.88
CA ALA A 132 -6.57 11.61 3.11
C ALA A 132 -5.74 11.67 4.40
N GLY A 133 -6.20 11.07 5.50
CA GLY A 133 -5.44 10.98 6.75
C GLY A 133 -4.09 10.26 6.56
N THR A 134 -4.10 9.17 5.79
CA THR A 134 -2.87 8.45 5.42
C THR A 134 -1.92 9.33 4.63
N LEU A 135 -2.42 10.07 3.62
CA LEU A 135 -1.60 10.96 2.78
C LEU A 135 -1.03 12.15 3.55
N ALA A 136 -1.81 12.74 4.44
CA ALA A 136 -1.36 13.87 5.27
C ALA A 136 -0.19 13.47 6.19
N CYS A 137 -0.11 12.19 6.59
CA CYS A 137 1.00 11.65 7.37
C CYS A 137 2.18 11.20 6.52
N ALA A 138 1.94 10.76 5.28
CA ALA A 138 2.93 10.09 4.44
C ALA A 138 3.98 11.05 3.90
N THR A 139 5.11 11.13 4.56
CA THR A 139 6.20 12.02 4.14
C THR A 139 7.04 11.40 3.02
N TYR A 140 7.46 10.14 3.16
CA TYR A 140 8.42 9.47 2.28
C TYR A 140 7.86 8.26 1.56
N ALA A 141 6.97 7.51 2.21
CA ALA A 141 6.46 6.24 1.70
C ALA A 141 5.01 6.03 2.07
N VAL A 142 4.31 5.23 1.25
CA VAL A 142 2.91 4.82 1.48
C VAL A 142 2.78 3.31 1.26
N VAL A 143 2.09 2.65 2.18
CA VAL A 143 1.71 1.25 2.05
C VAL A 143 0.20 1.15 1.84
N PHE A 144 -0.23 0.45 0.80
CA PHE A 144 -1.61 0.09 0.51
C PHE A 144 -1.80 -1.39 0.82
N ASP A 145 -2.44 -1.72 1.96
CA ASP A 145 -2.71 -3.11 2.35
C ASP A 145 -4.14 -3.50 1.94
N GLU A 146 -4.26 -4.27 0.83
CA GLU A 146 -5.53 -4.71 0.23
C GLU A 146 -6.50 -3.54 -0.05
N ALA A 147 -5.97 -2.37 -0.41
CA ALA A 147 -6.73 -1.12 -0.46
C ALA A 147 -7.79 -1.07 -1.59
N THR A 148 -7.71 -1.95 -2.58
CA THR A 148 -8.68 -2.09 -3.68
C THR A 148 -9.77 -3.12 -3.39
N SER A 149 -9.61 -3.94 -2.35
CA SER A 149 -10.54 -5.03 -2.03
C SER A 149 -11.94 -4.51 -1.69
N GLY A 150 -12.96 -5.11 -2.33
CA GLY A 150 -14.37 -4.77 -2.11
C GLY A 150 -14.81 -3.42 -2.67
N LEU A 151 -13.99 -2.77 -3.51
CA LEU A 151 -14.35 -1.53 -4.20
C LEU A 151 -15.09 -1.79 -5.52
N ASP A 152 -16.00 -0.85 -5.84
CA ASP A 152 -16.49 -0.73 -7.22
C ASP A 152 -15.37 -0.25 -8.17
N GLY A 153 -15.64 -0.32 -9.47
CA GLY A 153 -14.62 -0.03 -10.48
C GLY A 153 -14.08 1.40 -10.44
N GLU A 154 -14.92 2.39 -10.11
CA GLU A 154 -14.51 3.79 -10.06
C GLU A 154 -13.61 4.06 -8.84
N ALA A 155 -14.03 3.65 -7.64
CA ALA A 155 -13.25 3.83 -6.42
C ALA A 155 -11.92 3.06 -6.48
N ARG A 156 -11.92 1.86 -7.08
CA ARG A 156 -10.71 1.07 -7.34
C ARG A 156 -9.73 1.83 -8.23
N SER A 157 -10.21 2.33 -9.36
CA SER A 157 -9.40 3.12 -10.30
C SER A 157 -8.78 4.34 -9.62
N GLN A 158 -9.52 5.05 -8.77
CA GLN A 158 -9.01 6.19 -8.02
C GLN A 158 -7.83 5.80 -7.11
N VAL A 159 -7.91 4.66 -6.40
CA VAL A 159 -6.80 4.18 -5.54
C VAL A 159 -5.57 3.82 -6.36
N LEU A 160 -5.75 3.10 -7.49
CA LEU A 160 -4.64 2.70 -8.37
C LEU A 160 -3.92 3.91 -8.98
N HIS A 161 -4.68 4.88 -9.48
CA HIS A 161 -4.11 6.13 -10.02
C HIS A 161 -3.40 6.93 -8.93
N LEU A 162 -3.99 7.06 -7.75
CA LEU A 162 -3.36 7.74 -6.61
C LEU A 162 -2.02 7.10 -6.24
N ALA A 163 -1.95 5.76 -6.17
CA ALA A 163 -0.71 5.04 -5.88
C ALA A 163 0.36 5.32 -6.95
N ARG A 164 -0.03 5.32 -8.25
CA ARG A 164 0.89 5.64 -9.34
C ARG A 164 1.39 7.08 -9.29
N GLU A 165 0.50 8.04 -9.02
CA GLU A 165 0.86 9.45 -8.89
C GLU A 165 1.86 9.68 -7.75
N LEU A 166 1.65 9.04 -6.59
CA LEU A 166 2.57 9.13 -5.45
C LEU A 166 3.97 8.61 -5.80
N ALA A 167 4.04 7.50 -6.55
CA ALA A 167 5.32 6.98 -7.02
C ALA A 167 5.98 7.92 -8.05
N ASN A 168 5.20 8.53 -8.94
CA ASN A 168 5.70 9.54 -9.88
C ASN A 168 6.21 10.82 -9.18
N GLU A 169 5.70 11.12 -7.98
CA GLU A 169 6.19 12.20 -7.11
C GLU A 169 7.48 11.81 -6.35
N GLY A 170 8.00 10.61 -6.57
CA GLY A 170 9.22 10.12 -5.93
C GLY A 170 9.00 9.45 -4.56
N LYS A 171 7.75 9.21 -4.14
CA LYS A 171 7.48 8.45 -2.93
C LYS A 171 7.67 6.95 -3.17
N ALA A 172 8.21 6.23 -2.19
CA ALA A 172 8.19 4.78 -2.20
C ALA A 172 6.76 4.28 -1.94
N VAL A 173 6.19 3.52 -2.86
CA VAL A 173 4.84 2.99 -2.75
C VAL A 173 4.89 1.47 -2.70
N LEU A 174 4.34 0.86 -1.64
CA LEU A 174 4.19 -0.58 -1.51
C LEU A 174 2.71 -0.93 -1.54
N ALA A 175 2.27 -1.63 -2.57
CA ALA A 175 0.91 -2.16 -2.65
C ALA A 175 0.91 -3.66 -2.33
N ILE A 176 0.07 -4.07 -1.39
CA ILE A 176 -0.13 -5.47 -1.04
C ILE A 176 -1.47 -5.91 -1.58
N THR A 177 -1.45 -7.03 -2.29
CA THR A 177 -2.67 -7.60 -2.85
C THR A 177 -2.55 -9.12 -3.00
N HIS A 178 -3.68 -9.79 -3.11
CA HIS A 178 -3.79 -11.17 -3.59
C HIS A 178 -4.21 -11.21 -5.07
N ASP A 179 -4.71 -10.10 -5.64
CA ASP A 179 -5.02 -9.94 -7.06
C ASP A 179 -4.02 -9.01 -7.73
N VAL A 180 -2.99 -9.60 -8.32
CA VAL A 180 -1.93 -8.86 -9.00
C VAL A 180 -2.42 -8.20 -10.30
N SER A 181 -3.46 -8.75 -10.93
CA SER A 181 -3.93 -8.32 -12.25
C SER A 181 -4.31 -6.84 -12.28
N GLU A 182 -4.91 -6.35 -11.20
CA GLU A 182 -5.33 -4.95 -11.07
C GLU A 182 -4.16 -3.98 -11.01
N TRP A 183 -3.06 -4.39 -10.38
CA TRP A 183 -1.90 -3.55 -10.07
C TRP A 183 -0.83 -3.58 -11.15
N LEU A 184 -0.73 -4.67 -11.94
CA LEU A 184 0.30 -4.81 -12.99
C LEU A 184 0.38 -3.62 -13.95
N PRO A 185 -0.74 -2.99 -14.41
CA PRO A 185 -0.65 -1.83 -15.31
C PRO A 185 -0.03 -0.57 -14.68
N PHE A 186 0.04 -0.53 -13.34
CA PHE A 186 0.51 0.61 -12.56
C PHE A 186 1.88 0.37 -11.92
N ALA A 187 2.29 -0.90 -11.77
CA ALA A 187 3.50 -1.30 -11.07
C ALA A 187 4.77 -1.01 -11.88
N ASP A 188 5.85 -0.74 -11.17
CA ASP A 188 7.21 -0.77 -11.72
C ASP A 188 7.86 -2.15 -11.49
N ARG A 189 7.56 -2.77 -10.33
CA ARG A 189 8.15 -4.03 -9.88
C ARG A 189 7.16 -4.86 -9.07
N VAL A 190 7.31 -6.17 -9.15
CA VAL A 190 6.48 -7.13 -8.41
C VAL A 190 7.37 -8.05 -7.58
N VAL A 191 7.05 -8.14 -6.30
CA VAL A 191 7.71 -9.03 -5.34
C VAL A 191 6.75 -10.14 -4.97
N PHE A 192 7.17 -11.38 -5.17
CA PHE A 192 6.38 -12.57 -4.90
C PHE A 192 6.81 -13.18 -3.57
N LEU A 193 5.86 -13.32 -2.64
CA LEU A 193 6.09 -13.84 -1.29
C LEU A 193 5.36 -15.17 -1.08
N GLU A 194 6.11 -16.22 -0.75
CA GLU A 194 5.56 -17.51 -0.39
C GLU A 194 6.13 -17.97 0.96
N LYS A 195 5.25 -18.34 1.90
CA LYS A 195 5.62 -18.84 3.23
C LYS A 195 6.71 -18.00 3.93
N GLY A 196 6.56 -16.68 3.86
CA GLY A 196 7.48 -15.73 4.48
C GLY A 196 8.82 -15.54 3.77
N ARG A 197 8.98 -16.01 2.53
CA ARG A 197 10.19 -15.84 1.72
C ARG A 197 9.88 -15.13 0.41
N VAL A 198 10.78 -14.28 -0.03
CA VAL A 198 10.74 -13.75 -1.40
C VAL A 198 11.16 -14.86 -2.35
N VAL A 199 10.26 -15.26 -3.24
CA VAL A 199 10.54 -16.29 -4.27
C VAL A 199 10.87 -15.67 -5.62
N ALA A 200 10.40 -14.44 -5.87
CA ALA A 200 10.81 -13.65 -7.02
C ALA A 200 10.69 -12.15 -6.69
N ASP A 201 11.58 -11.35 -7.27
CA ASP A 201 11.57 -9.89 -7.23
C ASP A 201 11.96 -9.41 -8.63
N VAL A 202 10.96 -9.01 -9.42
CA VAL A 202 11.10 -8.83 -10.87
C VAL A 202 10.46 -7.52 -11.32
N ASN A 203 10.92 -6.97 -12.44
CA ASN A 203 10.25 -5.84 -13.06
C ASN A 203 8.87 -6.23 -13.62
N VAL A 204 8.02 -5.24 -13.88
CA VAL A 204 6.65 -5.49 -14.33
C VAL A 204 6.59 -6.23 -15.69
N GLN A 205 7.54 -6.01 -16.60
CA GLN A 205 7.58 -6.69 -17.90
C GLN A 205 7.78 -8.20 -17.72
N GLU A 206 8.70 -8.60 -16.85
CA GLU A 206 8.93 -10.00 -16.53
C GLU A 206 7.72 -10.62 -15.82
N ALA A 207 7.11 -9.91 -14.88
CA ALA A 207 5.87 -10.35 -14.22
C ALA A 207 4.71 -10.52 -15.21
N GLN A 208 4.67 -9.77 -16.31
CA GLN A 208 3.64 -9.87 -17.34
C GLN A 208 3.89 -10.96 -18.38
N THR A 209 5.09 -11.53 -18.46
CA THR A 209 5.48 -12.46 -19.52
C THR A 209 5.93 -13.82 -19.03
N ASN A 210 6.16 -13.99 -17.73
CA ASN A 210 6.68 -15.24 -17.15
C ASN A 210 5.66 -15.88 -16.19
N PRO A 211 4.87 -16.88 -16.65
CA PRO A 211 3.89 -17.56 -15.81
C PRO A 211 4.52 -18.44 -14.72
N GLU A 212 5.77 -18.92 -14.88
CA GLU A 212 6.43 -19.81 -13.91
C GLU A 212 6.61 -19.14 -12.54
N ILE A 213 6.73 -17.81 -12.50
CA ILE A 213 6.87 -17.06 -11.26
C ILE A 213 5.61 -17.18 -10.40
N TYR A 214 4.43 -17.21 -11.03
CA TYR A 214 3.16 -17.37 -10.33
C TYR A 214 3.03 -18.78 -9.72
N GLU A 215 3.45 -19.80 -10.45
CA GLU A 215 3.48 -21.18 -9.96
C GLU A 215 4.42 -21.31 -8.76
N ALA A 216 5.63 -20.72 -8.83
CA ALA A 216 6.60 -20.71 -7.73
C ALA A 216 6.05 -20.02 -6.46
N ALA A 217 5.21 -19.01 -6.63
CA ALA A 217 4.55 -18.30 -5.56
C ALA A 217 3.24 -18.94 -5.08
N GLN A 218 2.82 -20.04 -5.69
CA GLN A 218 1.53 -20.72 -5.46
C GLN A 218 0.34 -19.77 -5.70
N LEU A 219 0.41 -18.96 -6.75
CA LEU A 219 -0.61 -18.01 -7.16
C LEU A 219 -1.20 -18.43 -8.51
N ASP A 220 -2.48 -18.11 -8.71
CA ASP A 220 -3.09 -18.21 -10.02
C ASP A 220 -2.45 -17.19 -10.97
N CYS A 221 -1.95 -17.70 -12.11
CA CYS A 221 -1.40 -16.83 -13.14
C CYS A 221 -2.53 -16.08 -13.85
N PRO A 222 -2.46 -14.76 -13.98
CA PRO A 222 -3.43 -14.01 -14.75
C PRO A 222 -3.52 -14.52 -16.20
N LEU A 223 -4.74 -14.70 -16.72
CA LEU A 223 -4.95 -15.25 -18.05
C LEU A 223 -4.16 -14.51 -19.15
N PHE A 224 -4.11 -13.19 -19.07
CA PHE A 224 -3.39 -12.38 -20.07
C PHE A 224 -1.87 -12.64 -20.05
N VAL A 225 -1.28 -12.97 -18.88
CA VAL A 225 0.15 -13.33 -18.77
C VAL A 225 0.42 -14.64 -19.51
N SER A 226 -0.42 -15.66 -19.31
CA SER A 226 -0.29 -16.94 -20.02
C SER A 226 -0.44 -16.76 -21.54
N VAL A 227 -1.43 -15.97 -21.96
CA VAL A 227 -1.64 -15.68 -23.40
C VAL A 227 -0.46 -14.90 -23.99
N LEU A 228 0.05 -13.91 -23.28
CA LEU A 228 1.19 -13.11 -23.76
C LEU A 228 2.45 -13.96 -23.87
N HIS A 229 2.69 -14.83 -22.90
CA HIS A 229 3.80 -15.79 -22.92
C HIS A 229 3.75 -16.70 -24.17
N GLU A 230 2.60 -17.33 -24.44
CA GLU A 230 2.40 -18.19 -25.63
C GLU A 230 2.61 -17.41 -26.94
N LEU A 231 2.13 -16.17 -27.02
CA LEU A 231 2.32 -15.34 -28.21
C LEU A 231 3.79 -14.98 -28.42
N LEU A 232 4.53 -14.70 -27.37
CA LEU A 232 5.97 -14.41 -27.47
C LEU A 232 6.74 -15.65 -27.91
N GLU A 233 6.47 -16.83 -27.35
CA GLU A 233 7.10 -18.08 -27.77
C GLU A 233 6.81 -18.39 -29.26
N ALA A 234 5.58 -18.18 -29.73
CA ALA A 234 5.21 -18.39 -31.12
C ALA A 234 5.89 -17.43 -32.11
N CYS A 235 6.30 -16.24 -31.66
CA CYS A 235 7.03 -15.27 -32.51
C CYS A 235 8.53 -15.55 -32.65
N TYR A 236 9.10 -16.43 -31.83
CA TYR A 236 10.52 -16.80 -31.88
C TYR A 236 10.78 -18.11 -32.66
N VAL A 237 9.76 -18.73 -33.24
CA VAL A 237 9.82 -19.91 -34.12
C VAL A 237 9.68 -19.50 -35.58
#